data_2949c39ad98cfcbafa15e497c3973fd4
#
_entry.id   2949c39ad98cfcbafa15e497c3973fd4
#
_cell.length_a   1.000
_cell.length_b   1.000
_cell.length_c   1.000
_cell.angle_alpha   90.00
_cell.angle_beta   90.00
_cell.angle_gamma   90.00
#
_symmetry.space_group_name_H-M   'P 1'
#
loop_
_entity.id
_entity.type
_entity.pdbx_description
1 polymer ?
#
loop_
_entity_poly.entity_id
_entity_poly.type
_entity_poly.pdbx_seq_one_letter_code
_entity_poly.pdbx_strand_id
1 'polypeptide(L)'
;DKYYVSKTEMLEKLIALLGGRASEKLILNDVSTGASNDFEVATDIAKKMVTIYGMSDKIGPLSINLEKDPYQMQIFGETIENEIGKEVKRLIDEAYAKAQAILIEHIDKLHELAAVLIEKEVISEEEFEKIFEK
;
A
#
# COMPACT_ATOMS: atom_id res chain seq x y z
N ASP A 1 -6.20 -13.31 17.22
CA ASP A 1 -7.55 -13.55 16.76
C ASP A 1 -7.81 -12.84 15.45
N LYS A 2 -8.63 -13.47 14.62
CA LYS A 2 -8.95 -12.98 13.28
C LYS A 2 -9.80 -11.70 13.28
N TYR A 3 -10.39 -11.35 14.41
CA TYR A 3 -11.25 -10.16 14.49
C TYR A 3 -10.49 -8.87 14.70
N TYR A 4 -9.21 -8.98 15.00
CA TYR A 4 -8.36 -7.82 15.22
C TYR A 4 -7.17 -7.83 14.28
N VAL A 5 -6.95 -6.70 13.61
CA VAL A 5 -5.86 -6.54 12.67
C VAL A 5 -4.91 -5.50 13.24
N SER A 6 -3.63 -5.82 13.31
CA SER A 6 -2.63 -4.92 13.87
C SER A 6 -2.24 -3.82 12.88
N LYS A 7 -1.63 -2.76 13.43
CA LYS A 7 -1.04 -1.70 12.60
C LYS A 7 0.00 -2.27 11.65
N THR A 8 0.83 -3.20 12.13
CA THR A 8 1.86 -3.84 11.33
C THR A 8 1.26 -4.58 10.14
N GLU A 9 0.19 -5.34 10.36
CA GLU A 9 -0.49 -6.06 9.29
C GLU A 9 -1.08 -5.11 8.25
N MET A 10 -1.65 -3.99 8.69
CA MET A 10 -2.21 -3.00 7.77
C MET A 10 -1.12 -2.33 6.95
N LEU A 11 0.02 -2.01 7.57
CA LEU A 11 1.17 -1.45 6.87
C LEU A 11 1.72 -2.41 5.82
N GLU A 12 1.82 -3.70 6.17
CA GLU A 12 2.26 -4.73 5.22
C GLU A 12 1.31 -4.83 4.02
N LYS A 13 0.02 -4.71 4.28
CA LYS A 13 -0.98 -4.72 3.21
C LYS A 13 -0.84 -3.51 2.28
N LEU A 14 -0.54 -2.35 2.83
CA LEU A 14 -0.27 -1.16 2.02
C LEU A 14 0.93 -1.39 1.10
N ILE A 15 2.01 -1.95 1.65
CA ILE A 15 3.22 -2.25 0.89
C ILE A 15 2.89 -3.21 -0.27
N ALA A 16 2.13 -4.25 0.01
CA ALA A 16 1.74 -5.23 -1.01
C ALA A 16 0.90 -4.60 -2.13
N LEU A 17 -0.07 -3.77 -1.76
CA LEU A 17 -0.93 -3.10 -2.73
C LEU A 17 -0.16 -2.11 -3.62
N LEU A 18 0.80 -1.40 -3.05
CA LEU A 18 1.58 -0.41 -3.79
C LEU A 18 2.73 -1.06 -4.58
N GLY A 19 3.04 -2.32 -4.28
CA GLY A 19 4.08 -3.08 -4.97
C GLY A 19 3.83 -3.21 -6.46
N GLY A 20 2.56 -3.31 -6.86
CA GLY A 20 2.19 -3.40 -8.27
C GLY A 20 2.67 -2.19 -9.08
N ARG A 21 2.38 -0.99 -8.60
CA ARG A 21 2.83 0.25 -9.26
C ARG A 21 4.34 0.38 -9.20
N ALA A 22 4.95 0.08 -8.05
CA ALA A 22 6.39 0.17 -7.90
C ALA A 22 7.11 -0.80 -8.84
N SER A 23 6.58 -2.01 -8.97
CA SER A 23 7.10 -3.04 -9.87
C SER A 23 7.02 -2.60 -11.33
N GLU A 24 5.87 -2.10 -11.74
CA GLU A 24 5.63 -1.62 -13.09
C GLU A 24 6.63 -0.52 -13.46
N LYS A 25 6.79 0.48 -12.60
CA LYS A 25 7.72 1.57 -12.84
C LYS A 25 9.16 1.11 -12.90
N LEU A 26 9.54 0.19 -12.03
CA LEU A 26 10.91 -0.31 -11.93
C LEU A 26 11.30 -1.18 -13.13
N ILE A 27 10.41 -2.07 -13.56
CA ILE A 27 10.69 -3.03 -14.63
C ILE A 27 10.46 -2.41 -16.01
N LEU A 28 9.35 -1.71 -16.19
CA LEU A 28 8.93 -1.17 -17.48
C LEU A 28 9.32 0.28 -17.68
N ASN A 29 9.78 0.95 -16.64
CA ASN A 29 10.10 2.38 -16.63
C ASN A 29 8.92 3.23 -17.12
N ASP A 30 7.72 2.79 -16.80
CA ASP A 30 6.48 3.45 -17.20
C ASP A 30 5.40 3.13 -16.17
N VAL A 31 4.29 3.82 -16.26
CA VAL A 31 3.15 3.58 -15.40
C VAL A 31 1.88 3.50 -16.25
N SER A 32 0.96 2.66 -15.83
CA SER A 32 -0.30 2.47 -16.53
C SER A 32 -1.47 2.63 -15.57
N THR A 33 -2.68 2.47 -16.09
CA THR A 33 -3.90 2.52 -15.28
C THR A 33 -4.15 1.23 -14.50
N GLY A 34 -3.31 0.21 -14.69
CA GLY A 34 -3.53 -1.12 -14.12
C GLY A 34 -3.52 -1.18 -12.60
N ALA A 35 -2.82 -0.25 -11.94
CA ALA A 35 -2.74 -0.20 -10.48
C ALA A 35 -3.77 0.71 -9.82
N SER A 36 -4.70 1.30 -10.59
CA SER A 36 -5.64 2.28 -10.03
C SER A 36 -6.51 1.74 -8.91
N ASN A 37 -6.99 0.51 -9.04
CA ASN A 37 -7.81 -0.12 -8.00
C ASN A 37 -7.00 -0.34 -6.71
N ASP A 38 -5.75 -0.75 -6.84
CA ASP A 38 -4.88 -0.94 -5.68
C ASP A 38 -4.62 0.38 -4.94
N PHE A 39 -4.53 1.48 -5.68
CA PHE A 39 -4.39 2.81 -5.07
C PHE A 39 -5.63 3.21 -4.29
N GLU A 40 -6.81 2.92 -4.82
CA GLU A 40 -8.06 3.20 -4.12
C GLU A 40 -8.15 2.43 -2.81
N VAL A 41 -7.84 1.13 -2.86
CA VAL A 41 -7.87 0.27 -1.68
C VAL A 41 -6.82 0.72 -0.67
N ALA A 42 -5.61 1.02 -1.12
CA ALA A 42 -4.53 1.48 -0.24
C ALA A 42 -4.89 2.80 0.44
N THR A 43 -5.46 3.74 -0.31
CA THR A 43 -5.87 5.04 0.23
C THR A 43 -6.96 4.84 1.29
N ASP A 44 -7.93 3.97 1.03
CA ASP A 44 -8.99 3.68 1.98
C ASP A 44 -8.43 3.07 3.27
N ILE A 45 -7.49 2.13 3.16
CA ILE A 45 -6.84 1.53 4.32
C ILE A 45 -6.11 2.61 5.15
N ALA A 46 -5.31 3.45 4.49
CA ALA A 46 -4.58 4.51 5.17
C ALA A 46 -5.53 5.50 5.86
N LYS A 47 -6.62 5.86 5.22
CA LYS A 47 -7.64 6.73 5.81
C LYS A 47 -8.24 6.11 7.07
N LYS A 48 -8.60 4.83 7.01
CA LYS A 48 -9.16 4.12 8.16
C LYS A 48 -8.17 4.00 9.30
N MET A 49 -6.90 3.75 9.01
CA MET A 49 -5.86 3.70 10.03
C MET A 49 -5.80 5.00 10.82
N VAL A 50 -5.88 6.13 10.12
CA VAL A 50 -5.77 7.45 10.73
C VAL A 50 -7.08 7.88 11.40
N THR A 51 -8.21 7.67 10.73
CA THR A 51 -9.49 8.24 11.17
C THR A 51 -10.32 7.33 12.06
N ILE A 52 -10.27 6.02 11.85
CA ILE A 52 -11.14 5.09 12.58
C ILE A 52 -10.38 4.32 13.66
N TYR A 53 -9.19 3.84 13.34
CA TYR A 53 -8.46 2.92 14.23
C TYR A 53 -7.45 3.60 15.14
N GLY A 54 -7.29 4.93 15.04
CA GLY A 54 -6.39 5.67 15.90
C GLY A 54 -4.93 5.25 15.82
N MET A 55 -4.49 4.85 14.63
CA MET A 55 -3.15 4.31 14.43
C MET A 55 -2.10 5.36 14.03
N SER A 56 -2.45 6.62 14.06
CA SER A 56 -1.51 7.72 13.80
C SER A 56 -1.11 8.37 15.11
N ASP A 57 0.18 8.43 15.39
CA ASP A 57 0.70 9.07 16.59
C ASP A 57 0.43 10.58 16.60
N LYS A 58 0.37 11.20 15.43
CA LYS A 58 0.12 12.63 15.31
C LYS A 58 -1.33 13.00 15.58
N ILE A 59 -2.26 12.22 15.05
CA ILE A 59 -3.69 12.45 15.25
C ILE A 59 -4.10 11.95 16.64
N GLY A 60 -3.49 10.83 17.06
CA GLY A 60 -3.78 10.23 18.34
C GLY A 60 -5.06 9.39 18.35
N PRO A 61 -5.59 9.11 19.54
CA PRO A 61 -6.70 8.18 19.70
C PRO A 61 -8.06 8.83 19.44
N LEU A 62 -8.23 9.38 18.24
CA LEU A 62 -9.50 9.93 17.78
C LEU A 62 -10.15 8.97 16.79
N SER A 63 -11.47 8.91 16.81
CA SER A 63 -12.23 8.18 15.83
C SER A 63 -13.11 9.14 15.07
N ILE A 64 -12.86 9.28 13.77
CA ILE A 64 -13.58 10.20 12.89
C ILE A 64 -14.13 9.39 11.74
N ASN A 65 -15.38 8.95 11.87
CA ASN A 65 -16.03 8.14 10.84
C ASN A 65 -17.03 8.99 10.08
N LEU A 66 -16.60 9.54 8.95
CA LEU A 66 -17.42 10.43 8.12
C LEU A 66 -18.59 9.70 7.44
N GLU A 67 -18.48 8.39 7.25
CA GLU A 67 -19.58 7.59 6.72
C GLU A 67 -20.71 7.51 7.72
N LYS A 68 -20.37 7.41 9.00
CA LYS A 68 -21.35 7.32 10.08
C LYS A 68 -21.88 8.68 10.47
N ASP A 69 -21.02 9.69 10.47
CA ASP A 69 -21.38 11.07 10.83
C ASP A 69 -20.61 12.05 9.94
N PRO A 70 -21.23 12.48 8.82
CA PRO A 70 -20.57 13.41 7.90
C PRO A 70 -20.22 14.77 8.48
N TYR A 71 -20.80 15.12 9.63
CA TYR A 71 -20.57 16.42 10.26
C TYR A 71 -19.43 16.42 11.26
N GLN A 72 -18.77 15.30 11.49
CA GLN A 72 -17.67 15.21 12.46
C GLN A 72 -16.53 16.19 12.17
N MET A 73 -16.20 16.40 10.89
CA MET A 73 -15.13 17.32 10.52
C MET A 73 -15.43 18.75 10.90
N GLN A 74 -16.69 19.14 10.98
CA GLN A 74 -17.06 20.48 11.42
C GLN A 74 -16.71 20.69 12.91
N ILE A 75 -16.77 19.62 13.69
CA ILE A 75 -16.43 19.67 15.11
C ILE A 75 -14.93 19.85 15.31
N PHE A 76 -14.14 19.10 14.57
CA PHE A 76 -12.68 19.10 14.74
C PHE A 76 -11.97 20.21 13.99
N GLY A 77 -12.59 20.72 12.94
CA GLY A 77 -12.09 21.87 12.19
C GLY A 77 -11.02 21.54 11.16
N GLU A 78 -10.62 22.58 10.47
CA GLU A 78 -9.71 22.53 9.33
C GLU A 78 -8.31 22.03 9.69
N THR A 79 -7.82 22.37 10.87
CA THR A 79 -6.48 21.94 11.33
C THR A 79 -6.39 20.42 11.40
N ILE A 80 -7.39 19.78 11.98
CA ILE A 80 -7.42 18.32 12.10
C ILE A 80 -7.58 17.69 10.71
N GLU A 81 -8.42 18.28 9.86
CA GLU A 81 -8.60 17.80 8.48
C GLU A 81 -7.27 17.80 7.72
N ASN A 82 -6.50 18.89 7.83
CA ASN A 82 -5.19 19.00 7.21
C ASN A 82 -4.20 17.97 7.74
N GLU A 83 -4.20 17.76 9.06
CA GLU A 83 -3.32 16.76 9.68
C GLU A 83 -3.65 15.34 9.22
N ILE A 84 -4.93 15.04 9.08
CA ILE A 84 -5.39 13.74 8.55
C ILE A 84 -4.85 13.53 7.14
N GLY A 85 -4.99 14.52 6.28
CA GLY A 85 -4.49 14.44 4.90
C GLY A 85 -2.99 14.20 4.85
N LYS A 86 -2.23 14.89 5.68
CA LYS A 86 -0.77 14.71 5.75
C LYS A 86 -0.40 13.31 6.23
N GLU A 87 -1.11 12.79 7.22
CA GLU A 87 -0.84 11.45 7.76
C GLU A 87 -1.18 10.35 6.78
N VAL A 88 -2.30 10.50 6.06
CA VAL A 88 -2.67 9.53 5.01
C VAL A 88 -1.59 9.51 3.94
N LYS A 89 -1.16 10.68 3.47
CA LYS A 89 -0.11 10.76 2.45
C LYS A 89 1.21 10.18 2.95
N ARG A 90 1.57 10.45 4.20
CA ARG A 90 2.80 9.92 4.79
C ARG A 90 2.80 8.39 4.80
N LEU A 91 1.68 7.79 5.21
CA LEU A 91 1.56 6.31 5.24
C LEU A 91 1.71 5.72 3.84
N ILE A 92 1.07 6.33 2.85
CA ILE A 92 1.15 5.87 1.47
C ILE A 92 2.59 6.03 0.94
N ASP A 93 3.20 7.19 1.14
CA ASP A 93 4.57 7.46 0.66
C ASP A 93 5.59 6.51 1.29
N GLU A 94 5.50 6.27 2.60
CA GLU A 94 6.40 5.34 3.29
C GLU A 94 6.22 3.90 2.82
N ALA A 95 4.97 3.48 2.63
CA ALA A 95 4.70 2.13 2.12
C ALA A 95 5.21 1.96 0.70
N TYR A 96 5.04 2.98 -0.14
CA TYR A 96 5.55 2.96 -1.51
C TYR A 96 7.08 2.87 -1.53
N ALA A 97 7.74 3.66 -0.70
CA ALA A 97 9.21 3.63 -0.59
C ALA A 97 9.71 2.26 -0.13
N LYS A 98 9.03 1.63 0.82
CA LYS A 98 9.39 0.28 1.27
C LYS A 98 9.16 -0.76 0.18
N ALA A 99 8.08 -0.63 -0.58
CA ALA A 99 7.81 -1.51 -1.71
C ALA A 99 8.93 -1.40 -2.75
N GLN A 100 9.33 -0.17 -3.08
CA GLN A 100 10.44 0.05 -4.02
C GLN A 100 11.74 -0.56 -3.50
N ALA A 101 12.04 -0.40 -2.22
CA ALA A 101 13.27 -0.93 -1.63
C ALA A 101 13.31 -2.46 -1.71
N ILE A 102 12.19 -3.11 -1.41
CA ILE A 102 12.09 -4.57 -1.50
C ILE A 102 12.29 -5.03 -2.94
N LEU A 103 11.67 -4.35 -3.90
CA LEU A 103 11.79 -4.71 -5.30
C LEU A 103 13.20 -4.51 -5.84
N ILE A 104 13.87 -3.43 -5.44
CA ILE A 104 15.25 -3.18 -5.85
C ILE A 104 16.18 -4.27 -5.31
N GLU A 105 15.97 -4.73 -4.09
CA GLU A 105 16.73 -5.81 -3.50
C GLU A 105 16.61 -7.10 -4.31
N HIS A 106 15.47 -7.31 -4.98
CA HIS A 106 15.20 -8.51 -5.76
C HIS A 106 15.12 -8.25 -7.27
N ILE A 107 15.75 -7.16 -7.74
CA ILE A 107 15.62 -6.73 -9.13
C ILE A 107 16.01 -7.80 -10.15
N ASP A 108 17.08 -8.55 -9.87
CA ASP A 108 17.54 -9.60 -10.78
C ASP A 108 16.50 -10.71 -10.92
N LYS A 109 15.86 -11.08 -9.83
CA LYS A 109 14.80 -12.10 -9.82
C LYS A 109 13.57 -11.62 -10.58
N LEU A 110 13.24 -10.33 -10.48
CA LEU A 110 12.12 -9.75 -11.20
C LEU A 110 12.38 -9.77 -12.72
N HIS A 111 13.60 -9.44 -13.14
CA HIS A 111 13.96 -9.50 -14.56
C HIS A 111 13.93 -10.93 -15.08
N GLU A 112 14.40 -11.88 -14.29
CA GLU A 112 14.36 -13.29 -14.63
C GLU A 112 12.93 -13.79 -14.80
N LEU A 113 12.05 -13.41 -13.86
CA LEU A 113 10.63 -13.76 -13.93
C LEU A 113 9.95 -13.16 -15.17
N ALA A 114 10.22 -11.89 -15.45
CA ALA A 114 9.66 -11.20 -16.62
C ALA A 114 10.09 -11.91 -17.93
N ALA A 115 11.35 -12.30 -18.02
CA ALA A 115 11.87 -13.01 -19.18
C ALA A 115 11.17 -14.35 -19.37
N VAL A 116 10.96 -15.10 -18.29
CA VAL A 116 10.27 -16.39 -18.34
C VAL A 116 8.82 -16.22 -18.78
N LEU A 117 8.13 -15.20 -18.27
CA LEU A 117 6.75 -14.93 -18.63
C LEU A 117 6.61 -14.56 -20.11
N ILE A 118 7.56 -13.80 -20.65
CA ILE A 118 7.57 -13.42 -22.06
C ILE A 118 7.77 -14.66 -22.96
N GLU A 119 8.68 -15.54 -22.57
CA GLU A 119 8.97 -16.76 -23.34
C GLU A 119 7.84 -17.78 -23.31
N LYS A 120 7.28 -18.02 -22.13
CA LYS A 120 6.35 -19.13 -21.91
C LYS A 120 4.89 -18.72 -21.84
N GLU A 121 4.62 -17.44 -21.80
CA GLU A 121 3.29 -16.86 -21.58
C GLU A 121 2.70 -17.17 -20.19
N VAL A 122 3.02 -18.35 -19.64
CA VAL A 122 2.58 -18.79 -18.32
C VAL A 122 3.75 -19.38 -17.57
N ILE A 123 3.91 -18.99 -16.30
CA ILE A 123 4.91 -19.59 -15.42
C ILE A 123 4.20 -20.43 -14.38
N SER A 124 4.71 -21.62 -14.09
CA SER A 124 4.15 -22.49 -13.05
C SER A 124 4.56 -21.98 -11.67
N GLU A 125 3.79 -22.35 -10.66
CA GLU A 125 4.11 -22.03 -9.27
C GLU A 125 5.49 -22.56 -8.89
N GLU A 126 5.81 -23.76 -9.33
CA GLU A 126 7.11 -24.38 -9.09
C GLU A 126 8.26 -23.55 -9.66
N GLU A 127 8.12 -23.08 -10.89
CA GLU A 127 9.14 -22.26 -11.53
C GLU A 127 9.28 -20.91 -10.81
N PHE A 128 8.17 -20.32 -10.39
CA PHE A 128 8.15 -19.08 -9.64
C PHE A 128 8.90 -19.23 -8.32
N GLU A 129 8.57 -20.25 -7.54
CA GLU A 129 9.22 -20.51 -6.25
C GLU A 129 10.72 -20.74 -6.42
N LYS A 130 11.10 -21.49 -7.44
CA LYS A 130 12.51 -21.78 -7.73
C LYS A 130 13.31 -20.51 -7.99
N ILE A 131 12.73 -19.55 -8.69
CA ILE A 131 13.39 -18.27 -8.97
C ILE A 131 13.68 -17.52 -7.67
N PHE A 132 12.74 -17.50 -6.75
CA PHE A 132 12.85 -16.75 -5.51
C PHE A 132 13.57 -17.49 -4.37
N GLU A 133 13.90 -18.75 -4.52
CA GLU A 133 14.68 -19.52 -3.56
C GLU A 133 16.16 -19.15 -3.52
N LYS A 134 16.69 -18.56 -4.56
CA LYS A 134 18.13 -18.24 -4.65
C LYS A 134 18.54 -17.08 -3.76
#